data_7a82324027df270b9e9c618749f53d2f
#
_entry.id   7a82324027df270b9e9c618749f53d2f
#
_cell.length_a   1.000
_cell.length_b   1.000
_cell.length_c   1.000
_cell.angle_alpha   90.00
_cell.angle_beta   90.00
_cell.angle_gamma   90.00
#
_symmetry.space_group_name_H-M   'P 1'
#
loop_
_entity.id
_entity.type
_entity.pdbx_description
1 polymer ?
#
loop_
_entity_poly.entity_id
_entity_poly.type
_entity_poly.pdbx_seq_one_letter_code
_entity_poly.pdbx_strand_id
1 'polypeptide(L)'
;MMLKYLRAICAFAILCFVVSTALAQPHRLLTVNDFRGEPKPNGRGVVAYTNCTIDFKFQANRDNGNYTVHFNVRLMMNNDKSWIDRSRIRSQETLAEILKHEQGHYNIAYLEQQEVIRTMSRTRFTANYQNEAMNIFNRIDAKYRQLNIDYDEDTEHSVNRQQQHSWDVYFTKRLEFMPQENASL
;
A
#
# COMPACT_ATOMS: atom_id res chain seq x y z
N MET A 1 -17.54 -49.55 53.04
CA MET A 1 -17.92 -49.48 51.60
C MET A 1 -17.79 -47.99 51.16
N MET A 2 -16.61 -47.59 50.66
CA MET A 2 -16.28 -46.18 50.36
C MET A 2 -16.40 -45.96 48.83
N LEU A 3 -17.38 -45.11 48.46
CA LEU A 3 -17.61 -44.73 47.08
C LEU A 3 -16.64 -43.63 46.72
N LYS A 4 -15.70 -43.89 45.79
CA LYS A 4 -14.73 -42.93 45.29
C LYS A 4 -15.37 -42.14 44.15
N TYR A 5 -15.59 -40.83 44.39
CA TYR A 5 -16.03 -39.90 43.34
C TYR A 5 -14.80 -39.54 42.47
N LEU A 6 -14.88 -40.00 41.23
CA LEU A 6 -13.93 -39.62 40.17
C LEU A 6 -14.40 -38.27 39.58
N ARG A 7 -13.74 -37.17 39.93
CA ARG A 7 -13.98 -35.87 39.31
C ARG A 7 -13.23 -35.81 37.98
N ALA A 8 -13.99 -35.92 36.89
CA ALA A 8 -13.49 -35.61 35.56
C ALA A 8 -13.35 -34.10 35.41
N ILE A 9 -12.12 -33.58 35.35
CA ILE A 9 -11.84 -32.18 35.03
C ILE A 9 -11.78 -32.09 33.50
N CYS A 10 -12.85 -31.62 32.88
CA CYS A 10 -12.82 -31.22 31.46
C CYS A 10 -12.03 -29.91 31.33
N ALA A 11 -10.77 -30.00 30.94
CA ALA A 11 -10.00 -28.84 30.55
C ALA A 11 -10.50 -28.35 29.16
N PHE A 12 -11.27 -27.28 29.18
CA PHE A 12 -11.71 -26.60 27.96
C PHE A 12 -10.52 -25.75 27.49
N ALA A 13 -9.74 -26.24 26.53
CA ALA A 13 -8.73 -25.46 25.87
C ALA A 13 -9.41 -24.43 24.95
N ILE A 14 -9.55 -23.20 25.43
CA ILE A 14 -9.99 -22.08 24.58
C ILE A 14 -8.81 -21.77 23.63
N LEU A 15 -8.92 -22.26 22.41
CA LEU A 15 -8.02 -21.91 21.34
C LEU A 15 -8.37 -20.48 20.88
N CYS A 16 -7.68 -19.48 21.43
CA CYS A 16 -7.77 -18.11 20.96
C CYS A 16 -7.23 -18.04 19.51
N PHE A 17 -8.12 -18.10 18.54
CA PHE A 17 -7.82 -17.72 17.17
C PHE A 17 -7.50 -16.22 17.17
N VAL A 18 -6.23 -15.86 17.16
CA VAL A 18 -5.80 -14.51 16.84
C VAL A 18 -6.07 -14.31 15.34
N VAL A 19 -7.22 -13.77 15.01
CA VAL A 19 -7.50 -13.27 13.66
C VAL A 19 -6.58 -12.06 13.49
N SER A 20 -5.45 -12.26 12.83
CA SER A 20 -4.60 -11.15 12.40
C SER A 20 -5.35 -10.41 11.30
N THR A 21 -6.13 -9.41 11.68
CA THR A 21 -6.66 -8.42 10.74
C THR A 21 -5.45 -7.72 10.16
N ALA A 22 -5.23 -7.85 8.86
CA ALA A 22 -4.25 -7.05 8.15
C ALA A 22 -4.73 -5.60 8.18
N LEU A 23 -4.28 -4.85 9.19
CA LEU A 23 -4.53 -3.42 9.27
C LEU A 23 -3.84 -2.76 8.08
N ALA A 24 -4.61 -2.05 7.26
CA ALA A 24 -4.05 -1.20 6.23
C ALA A 24 -3.07 -0.22 6.90
N GLN A 25 -1.88 -0.10 6.34
CA GLN A 25 -0.89 0.83 6.85
C GLN A 25 -1.46 2.26 6.76
N PRO A 26 -1.41 3.09 7.83
CA PRO A 26 -1.93 4.45 7.76
C PRO A 26 -1.14 5.27 6.74
N HIS A 27 -1.85 6.14 6.04
CA HIS A 27 -1.20 7.13 5.16
C HIS A 27 -0.27 8.01 5.99
N ARG A 28 0.93 8.30 5.44
CA ARG A 28 1.91 9.16 6.12
C ARG A 28 2.52 10.18 5.17
N LEU A 29 3.07 11.24 5.74
CA LEU A 29 3.88 12.20 4.99
C LEU A 29 5.32 11.73 4.93
N LEU A 30 5.94 11.90 3.76
CA LEU A 30 7.34 11.64 3.54
C LEU A 30 8.20 12.81 4.06
N THR A 31 9.38 12.46 4.51
CA THR A 31 10.42 13.41 4.94
C THR A 31 11.71 13.15 4.17
N VAL A 32 12.66 14.06 4.25
CA VAL A 32 14.00 13.88 3.64
C VAL A 32 14.70 12.59 4.13
N ASN A 33 14.39 12.14 5.34
CA ASN A 33 14.96 10.93 5.94
C ASN A 33 14.45 9.62 5.31
N ASP A 34 13.39 9.71 4.51
CA ASP A 34 12.87 8.58 3.77
C ASP A 34 13.67 8.27 2.48
N PHE A 35 14.58 9.16 2.09
CA PHE A 35 15.37 9.09 0.87
C PHE A 35 16.84 8.83 1.21
N ARG A 36 17.19 7.56 1.38
CA ARG A 36 18.55 7.12 1.80
C ARG A 36 19.36 6.51 0.68
N GLY A 37 18.74 6.29 -0.49
CA GLY A 37 19.41 5.71 -1.64
C GLY A 37 20.42 6.68 -2.28
N GLU A 38 21.39 6.10 -2.99
CA GLU A 38 22.34 6.87 -3.79
C GLU A 38 21.66 7.43 -5.04
N PRO A 39 21.82 8.75 -5.33
CA PRO A 39 21.32 9.35 -6.55
C PRO A 39 21.89 8.65 -7.79
N LYS A 40 21.00 8.29 -8.71
CA LYS A 40 21.42 7.66 -9.97
C LYS A 40 21.43 8.71 -11.07
N PRO A 41 22.55 8.93 -11.75
CA PRO A 41 22.60 9.79 -12.92
C PRO A 41 21.66 9.21 -13.98
N ASN A 42 20.53 9.84 -14.19
CA ASN A 42 19.71 9.57 -15.36
C ASN A 42 19.76 10.81 -16.26
N GLY A 43 20.00 10.64 -17.54
CA GLY A 43 20.14 11.74 -18.50
C GLY A 43 18.87 12.59 -18.69
N ARG A 44 17.83 12.38 -17.87
CA ARG A 44 16.53 13.04 -17.97
C ARG A 44 16.30 14.18 -16.98
N GLY A 45 17.32 14.59 -16.25
CA GLY A 45 17.21 15.74 -15.33
C GLY A 45 16.50 15.46 -14.01
N VAL A 46 16.05 14.24 -13.76
CA VAL A 46 15.38 13.82 -12.50
C VAL A 46 16.29 14.11 -11.31
N VAL A 47 15.74 14.74 -10.27
CA VAL A 47 16.49 15.17 -9.07
C VAL A 47 16.13 14.37 -7.83
N ALA A 48 15.06 13.58 -7.88
CA ALA A 48 14.61 12.70 -6.81
C ALA A 48 13.89 11.48 -7.40
N TYR A 49 13.71 10.45 -6.58
CA TYR A 49 12.99 9.24 -6.97
C TYR A 49 12.40 8.56 -5.75
N THR A 50 11.10 8.34 -5.77
CA THR A 50 10.38 7.54 -4.78
C THR A 50 10.19 6.13 -5.28
N ASN A 51 10.67 5.15 -4.52
CA ASN A 51 10.50 3.73 -4.79
C ASN A 51 9.53 3.10 -3.80
N CYS A 52 8.34 2.76 -4.27
CA CYS A 52 7.34 2.03 -3.50
C CYS A 52 7.08 0.65 -4.10
N THR A 53 6.69 -0.29 -3.26
CA THR A 53 6.32 -1.66 -3.67
C THR A 53 5.07 -2.09 -2.92
N ILE A 54 4.13 -2.72 -3.61
CA ILE A 54 3.00 -3.42 -2.99
C ILE A 54 3.38 -4.89 -2.82
N ASP A 55 3.60 -5.31 -1.57
CA ASP A 55 3.78 -6.73 -1.22
C ASP A 55 2.39 -7.37 -1.08
N PHE A 56 2.06 -8.24 -2.04
CA PHE A 56 0.76 -8.92 -2.11
C PHE A 56 0.94 -10.41 -1.87
N LYS A 57 0.32 -10.91 -0.79
CA LYS A 57 0.30 -12.32 -0.44
C LYS A 57 -1.11 -12.76 -0.12
N PHE A 58 -1.44 -14.00 -0.46
CA PHE A 58 -2.75 -14.57 -0.14
C PHE A 58 -2.66 -16.07 0.10
N GLN A 59 -3.63 -16.58 0.87
CA GLN A 59 -3.86 -17.99 1.12
C GLN A 59 -5.36 -18.24 1.17
N ALA A 60 -5.81 -19.45 0.89
CA ALA A 60 -7.21 -19.80 0.92
C ALA A 60 -7.48 -20.99 1.83
N ASN A 61 -8.59 -20.92 2.53
CA ASN A 61 -9.20 -22.04 3.22
C ASN A 61 -10.42 -22.51 2.44
N ARG A 62 -10.65 -23.81 2.41
CA ARG A 62 -11.86 -24.41 1.82
C ARG A 62 -12.70 -25.03 2.93
N ASP A 63 -13.97 -24.62 3.00
CA ASP A 63 -14.95 -25.21 3.88
C ASP A 63 -16.26 -25.47 3.11
N ASN A 64 -16.76 -26.68 3.16
CA ASN A 64 -18.01 -27.11 2.51
C ASN A 64 -18.14 -26.68 1.03
N GLY A 65 -17.02 -26.67 0.30
CA GLY A 65 -16.98 -26.26 -1.11
C GLY A 65 -16.82 -24.78 -1.35
N ASN A 66 -16.89 -23.94 -0.32
CA ASN A 66 -16.65 -22.51 -0.38
C ASN A 66 -15.17 -22.18 -0.13
N TYR A 67 -14.66 -21.17 -0.84
CA TYR A 67 -13.31 -20.67 -0.66
C TYR A 67 -13.33 -19.33 0.06
N THR A 68 -12.64 -19.26 1.20
CA THR A 68 -12.35 -18.00 1.90
C THR A 68 -10.89 -17.66 1.64
N VAL A 69 -10.63 -16.53 0.96
CA VAL A 69 -9.27 -16.07 0.65
C VAL A 69 -8.89 -15.00 1.66
N HIS A 70 -7.79 -15.25 2.36
CA HIS A 70 -7.14 -14.29 3.24
C HIS A 70 -5.98 -13.66 2.50
N PHE A 71 -5.88 -12.35 2.49
CA PHE A 71 -4.83 -11.63 1.79
C PHE A 71 -4.15 -10.61 2.71
N ASN A 72 -2.87 -10.42 2.45
CA ASN A 72 -2.05 -9.40 3.08
C ASN A 72 -1.49 -8.50 1.98
N VAL A 73 -1.81 -7.21 2.06
CA VAL A 73 -1.42 -6.19 1.09
C VAL A 73 -0.67 -5.10 1.83
N ARG A 74 0.63 -4.98 1.62
CA ARG A 74 1.47 -4.00 2.32
C ARG A 74 2.13 -3.05 1.35
N LEU A 75 1.98 -1.76 1.59
CA LEU A 75 2.78 -0.74 0.94
C LEU A 75 4.14 -0.63 1.65
N MET A 76 5.19 -0.75 0.88
CA MET A 76 6.57 -0.57 1.37
C MET A 76 7.22 0.60 0.66
N MET A 77 7.57 1.64 1.41
CA MET A 77 8.50 2.67 0.94
C MET A 77 9.93 2.11 1.06
N ASN A 78 10.59 1.92 -0.07
CA ASN A 78 11.96 1.39 -0.12
C ASN A 78 12.97 2.53 0.05
N ASN A 79 13.23 2.92 1.30
CA ASN A 79 14.05 4.07 1.64
C ASN A 79 15.46 4.02 1.01
N ASP A 80 16.07 2.82 0.95
CA ASP A 80 17.42 2.64 0.42
C ASP A 80 17.48 2.61 -1.14
N LYS A 81 16.30 2.59 -1.78
CA LYS A 81 16.15 2.72 -3.25
C LYS A 81 15.56 4.06 -3.66
N SER A 82 15.04 4.82 -2.69
CA SER A 82 14.51 6.16 -2.88
C SER A 82 15.62 7.18 -2.58
N TRP A 83 15.76 8.17 -3.43
CA TRP A 83 16.87 9.11 -3.32
C TRP A 83 16.50 10.54 -3.72
N ILE A 84 17.23 11.50 -3.18
CA ILE A 84 17.19 12.92 -3.54
C ILE A 84 18.63 13.36 -3.81
N ASP A 85 18.88 13.91 -4.98
CA ASP A 85 20.19 14.51 -5.31
C ASP A 85 20.32 15.89 -4.66
N ARG A 86 20.83 15.89 -3.43
CA ARG A 86 21.00 17.11 -2.63
C ARG A 86 21.96 18.11 -3.25
N SER A 87 22.89 17.68 -4.11
CA SER A 87 23.85 18.57 -4.78
C SER A 87 23.18 19.52 -5.77
N ARG A 88 21.97 19.17 -6.24
CA ARG A 88 21.17 19.94 -7.19
C ARG A 88 20.11 20.82 -6.53
N ILE A 89 19.94 20.73 -5.20
CA ILE A 89 18.96 21.51 -4.44
C ILE A 89 19.62 22.80 -3.95
N ARG A 90 19.09 23.93 -4.38
CA ARG A 90 19.67 25.26 -4.11
C ARG A 90 18.96 26.04 -3.01
N SER A 91 17.78 25.62 -2.57
CA SER A 91 16.99 26.28 -1.52
C SER A 91 16.08 25.30 -0.78
N GLN A 92 15.62 25.68 0.40
CA GLN A 92 14.63 24.92 1.15
C GLN A 92 13.27 24.88 0.42
N GLU A 93 12.94 25.92 -0.32
CA GLU A 93 11.74 25.96 -1.14
C GLU A 93 11.81 24.91 -2.26
N THR A 94 12.92 24.83 -2.98
CA THR A 94 13.13 23.78 -3.99
C THR A 94 13.03 22.37 -3.40
N LEU A 95 13.58 22.17 -2.19
CA LEU A 95 13.47 20.89 -1.50
C LEU A 95 12.02 20.55 -1.15
N ALA A 96 11.26 21.53 -0.65
CA ALA A 96 9.85 21.33 -0.31
C ALA A 96 9.00 20.96 -1.54
N GLU A 97 9.25 21.57 -2.68
CA GLU A 97 8.58 21.27 -3.95
C GLU A 97 8.89 19.85 -4.44
N ILE A 98 10.17 19.45 -4.36
CA ILE A 98 10.60 18.09 -4.70
C ILE A 98 9.93 17.09 -3.76
N LEU A 99 9.98 17.31 -2.45
CA LEU A 99 9.33 16.41 -1.48
C LEU A 99 7.82 16.30 -1.70
N LYS A 100 7.19 17.39 -2.10
CA LYS A 100 5.76 17.42 -2.43
C LYS A 100 5.46 16.55 -3.65
N HIS A 101 6.29 16.61 -4.67
CA HIS A 101 6.18 15.76 -5.86
C HIS A 101 6.40 14.28 -5.48
N GLU A 102 7.46 13.97 -4.75
CA GLU A 102 7.75 12.61 -4.31
C GLU A 102 6.65 12.03 -3.39
N GLN A 103 5.99 12.89 -2.60
CA GLN A 103 4.79 12.53 -1.85
C GLN A 103 3.66 12.06 -2.78
N GLY A 104 3.53 12.66 -3.96
CA GLY A 104 2.54 12.24 -4.97
C GLY A 104 2.74 10.79 -5.41
N HIS A 105 3.96 10.35 -5.67
CA HIS A 105 4.27 8.95 -5.98
C HIS A 105 3.88 8.00 -4.84
N TYR A 106 4.17 8.40 -3.60
CA TYR A 106 3.73 7.62 -2.42
C TYR A 106 2.21 7.58 -2.31
N ASN A 107 1.51 8.69 -2.58
CA ASN A 107 0.05 8.76 -2.56
C ASN A 107 -0.55 7.81 -3.62
N ILE A 108 0.02 7.75 -4.82
CA ILE A 108 -0.39 6.83 -5.88
C ILE A 108 -0.27 5.38 -5.42
N ALA A 109 0.88 5.00 -4.83
CA ALA A 109 1.08 3.66 -4.31
C ALA A 109 0.15 3.33 -3.12
N TYR A 110 -0.16 4.31 -2.27
CA TYR A 110 -1.15 4.15 -1.20
C TYR A 110 -2.56 3.92 -1.74
N LEU A 111 -2.96 4.68 -2.77
CA LEU A 111 -4.26 4.50 -3.43
C LEU A 111 -4.37 3.13 -4.11
N GLU A 112 -3.27 2.64 -4.69
CA GLU A 112 -3.18 1.29 -5.25
C GLU A 112 -3.43 0.23 -4.17
N GLN A 113 -2.69 0.30 -3.04
CA GLN A 113 -2.87 -0.61 -1.91
C GLN A 113 -4.34 -0.66 -1.47
N GLN A 114 -4.97 0.50 -1.31
CA GLN A 114 -6.34 0.60 -0.86
C GLN A 114 -7.34 0.02 -1.89
N GLU A 115 -7.10 0.20 -3.19
CA GLU A 115 -7.94 -0.36 -4.23
C GLU A 115 -7.81 -1.89 -4.28
N VAL A 116 -6.60 -2.43 -4.12
CA VAL A 116 -6.37 -3.88 -4.02
C VAL A 116 -7.13 -4.47 -2.83
N ILE A 117 -6.96 -3.92 -1.62
CA ILE A 117 -7.65 -4.39 -0.41
C ILE A 117 -9.16 -4.39 -0.63
N ARG A 118 -9.73 -3.27 -1.08
CA ARG A 118 -11.16 -3.11 -1.30
C ARG A 118 -11.72 -4.07 -2.34
N THR A 119 -10.99 -4.27 -3.44
CA THR A 119 -11.45 -5.15 -4.52
C THR A 119 -11.42 -6.60 -4.06
N MET A 120 -10.33 -7.01 -3.39
CA MET A 120 -10.19 -8.37 -2.86
C MET A 120 -11.27 -8.70 -1.81
N SER A 121 -11.54 -7.77 -0.88
CA SER A 121 -12.54 -7.97 0.19
C SER A 121 -13.99 -8.11 -0.33
N ARG A 122 -14.28 -7.60 -1.53
CA ARG A 122 -15.60 -7.66 -2.17
C ARG A 122 -15.73 -8.79 -3.19
N THR A 123 -14.64 -9.50 -3.48
CA THR A 123 -14.64 -10.56 -4.49
C THR A 123 -15.04 -11.90 -3.86
N ARG A 124 -16.00 -12.59 -4.50
CA ARG A 124 -16.27 -14.00 -4.20
C ARG A 124 -15.36 -14.85 -5.05
N PHE A 125 -14.48 -15.56 -4.40
CA PHE A 125 -13.50 -16.41 -5.05
C PHE A 125 -14.04 -17.82 -5.30
N THR A 126 -13.60 -18.42 -6.40
CA THR A 126 -13.94 -19.80 -6.78
C THR A 126 -12.76 -20.75 -6.53
N ALA A 127 -12.86 -21.99 -7.00
CA ALA A 127 -11.73 -22.92 -7.00
C ALA A 127 -10.50 -22.38 -7.78
N ASN A 128 -10.70 -21.39 -8.66
CA ASN A 128 -9.65 -20.73 -9.43
C ASN A 128 -9.11 -19.45 -8.74
N TYR A 129 -9.27 -19.34 -7.43
CA TYR A 129 -8.95 -18.13 -6.63
C TYR A 129 -7.55 -17.57 -6.89
N GLN A 130 -6.57 -18.42 -7.17
CA GLN A 130 -5.19 -17.98 -7.45
C GLN A 130 -5.12 -17.09 -8.68
N ASN A 131 -5.67 -17.56 -9.80
CA ASN A 131 -5.70 -16.78 -11.03
C ASN A 131 -6.60 -15.54 -10.90
N GLU A 132 -7.73 -15.68 -10.22
CA GLU A 132 -8.66 -14.58 -9.97
C GLU A 132 -7.98 -13.47 -9.16
N ALA A 133 -7.29 -13.81 -8.06
CA ALA A 133 -6.56 -12.86 -7.23
C ALA A 133 -5.41 -12.18 -7.99
N MET A 134 -4.61 -12.96 -8.73
CA MET A 134 -3.50 -12.40 -9.51
C MET A 134 -4.00 -11.52 -10.66
N ASN A 135 -5.08 -11.87 -11.33
CA ASN A 135 -5.66 -11.05 -12.39
C ASN A 135 -6.21 -9.71 -11.85
N ILE A 136 -6.85 -9.73 -10.68
CA ILE A 136 -7.28 -8.50 -10.01
C ILE A 136 -6.07 -7.63 -9.67
N PHE A 137 -5.06 -8.20 -9.02
CA PHE A 137 -3.85 -7.48 -8.64
C PHE A 137 -3.17 -6.86 -9.86
N ASN A 138 -2.86 -7.65 -10.89
CA ASN A 138 -2.16 -7.19 -12.09
C ASN A 138 -2.91 -6.07 -12.83
N ARG A 139 -4.24 -6.14 -12.87
CA ARG A 139 -5.06 -5.09 -13.50
C ARG A 139 -4.99 -3.78 -12.72
N ILE A 140 -5.03 -3.84 -11.38
CA ILE A 140 -4.93 -2.65 -10.52
C ILE A 140 -3.53 -2.08 -10.61
N ASP A 141 -2.50 -2.90 -10.50
CA ASP A 141 -1.09 -2.50 -10.62
C ASP A 141 -0.81 -1.81 -11.96
N ALA A 142 -1.30 -2.35 -13.08
CA ALA A 142 -1.16 -1.72 -14.39
C ALA A 142 -1.82 -0.34 -14.47
N LYS A 143 -3.01 -0.17 -13.87
CA LYS A 143 -3.70 1.11 -13.77
C LYS A 143 -2.86 2.15 -12.99
N TYR A 144 -2.31 1.76 -11.85
CA TYR A 144 -1.56 2.69 -11.01
C TYR A 144 -0.15 2.97 -11.53
N ARG A 145 0.45 2.04 -12.27
CA ARG A 145 1.67 2.34 -13.04
C ARG A 145 1.41 3.39 -14.12
N GLN A 146 0.29 3.31 -14.84
CA GLN A 146 -0.05 4.35 -15.81
C GLN A 146 -0.29 5.69 -15.12
N LEU A 147 -1.05 5.70 -14.01
CA LEU A 147 -1.29 6.92 -13.24
C LEU A 147 0.01 7.59 -12.77
N ASN A 148 1.02 6.78 -12.44
CA ASN A 148 2.33 7.26 -12.02
C ASN A 148 3.11 7.89 -13.19
N ILE A 149 2.97 7.35 -14.39
CA ILE A 149 3.54 7.92 -15.62
C ILE A 149 2.84 9.24 -15.95
N ASP A 150 1.51 9.26 -15.94
CA ASP A 150 0.72 10.47 -16.22
C ASP A 150 1.07 11.60 -15.23
N TYR A 151 1.30 11.25 -13.95
CA TYR A 151 1.71 12.20 -12.93
C TYR A 151 3.07 12.85 -13.23
N ASP A 152 4.07 12.05 -13.60
CA ASP A 152 5.40 12.55 -13.99
C ASP A 152 5.34 13.42 -15.24
N GLU A 153 4.58 12.98 -16.26
CA GLU A 153 4.44 13.71 -17.53
C GLU A 153 3.74 15.06 -17.31
N ASP A 154 2.60 15.07 -16.62
CA ASP A 154 1.83 16.29 -16.36
C ASP A 154 2.62 17.30 -15.54
N THR A 155 3.30 16.83 -14.50
CA THR A 155 4.05 17.70 -13.56
C THR A 155 5.44 18.05 -14.05
N GLU A 156 5.90 17.45 -15.17
CA GLU A 156 7.27 17.59 -15.68
C GLU A 156 8.31 17.37 -14.56
N HIS A 157 8.11 16.30 -13.77
CA HIS A 157 8.94 15.99 -12.60
C HIS A 157 9.07 17.15 -11.61
N SER A 158 7.98 17.75 -11.19
CA SER A 158 7.86 18.91 -10.27
C SER A 158 8.07 20.30 -10.89
N VAL A 159 8.37 20.40 -12.16
CA VAL A 159 8.62 21.71 -12.82
C VAL A 159 7.29 22.44 -13.08
N ASN A 160 6.27 21.73 -13.52
CA ASN A 160 4.96 22.28 -13.83
C ASN A 160 4.10 22.43 -12.55
N ARG A 161 4.23 23.56 -11.87
CA ARG A 161 3.56 23.83 -10.59
C ARG A 161 2.04 23.89 -10.69
N GLN A 162 1.50 24.29 -11.82
CA GLN A 162 0.04 24.34 -12.03
C GLN A 162 -0.53 22.93 -12.07
N GLN A 163 0.11 22.03 -12.80
CA GLN A 163 -0.30 20.62 -12.84
C GLN A 163 -0.04 19.93 -11.49
N GLN A 164 1.09 20.23 -10.84
CA GLN A 164 1.33 19.73 -9.47
C GLN A 164 0.17 20.11 -8.53
N HIS A 165 -0.31 21.35 -8.57
CA HIS A 165 -1.44 21.76 -7.76
C HIS A 165 -2.74 21.01 -8.11
N SER A 166 -2.99 20.75 -9.39
CA SER A 166 -4.15 19.96 -9.83
C SER A 166 -4.10 18.54 -9.28
N TRP A 167 -2.92 17.91 -9.30
CA TRP A 167 -2.70 16.59 -8.71
C TRP A 167 -2.81 16.59 -7.19
N ASP A 168 -2.36 17.65 -6.49
CA ASP A 168 -2.54 17.79 -5.04
C ASP A 168 -4.02 17.79 -4.65
N VAL A 169 -4.85 18.53 -5.41
CA VAL A 169 -6.31 18.55 -5.22
C VAL A 169 -6.91 17.15 -5.48
N TYR A 170 -6.44 16.46 -6.52
CA TYR A 170 -6.85 15.10 -6.81
C TYR A 170 -6.53 14.16 -5.64
N PHE A 171 -5.28 14.18 -5.12
CA PHE A 171 -4.88 13.34 -4.00
C PHE A 171 -5.68 13.64 -2.74
N THR A 172 -5.85 14.93 -2.40
CA THR A 172 -6.65 15.35 -1.24
C THR A 172 -8.04 14.74 -1.30
N LYS A 173 -8.75 14.92 -2.40
CA LYS A 173 -10.09 14.34 -2.58
C LYS A 173 -10.09 12.82 -2.49
N ARG A 174 -9.12 12.16 -3.13
CA ARG A 174 -9.06 10.69 -3.13
C ARG A 174 -8.77 10.12 -1.75
N LEU A 175 -7.92 10.77 -0.97
CA LEU A 175 -7.55 10.34 0.38
C LEU A 175 -8.66 10.63 1.40
N GLU A 176 -9.40 11.75 1.28
CA GLU A 176 -10.55 12.08 2.13
C GLU A 176 -11.71 11.08 1.97
N PHE A 177 -11.97 10.63 0.74
CA PHE A 177 -13.03 9.67 0.43
C PHE A 177 -12.63 8.20 0.66
N MET A 178 -11.40 7.95 1.12
CA MET A 178 -11.03 6.62 1.56
C MET A 178 -11.70 6.34 2.91
N PRO A 179 -12.58 5.32 3.01
CA PRO A 179 -13.05 4.89 4.32
C PRO A 179 -11.82 4.54 5.13
N GLN A 180 -11.64 5.19 6.27
CA GLN A 180 -10.79 4.63 7.31
C GLN A 180 -11.49 3.31 7.68
N GLU A 181 -11.01 2.19 7.15
CA GLU A 181 -11.45 0.90 7.63
C GLU A 181 -10.99 0.82 9.08
N ASN A 182 -11.89 1.29 9.97
CA ASN A 182 -11.81 0.92 11.36
C ASN A 182 -11.81 -0.60 11.37
N ALA A 183 -10.69 -1.17 11.80
CA ALA A 183 -10.50 -2.58 12.01
C ALA A 183 -11.51 -3.07 13.05
N SER A 184 -12.70 -3.47 12.57
CA SER A 184 -13.69 -4.19 13.35
C SER A 184 -14.72 -4.79 12.40
N LEU A 185 -14.40 -5.95 11.89
CA LEU A 185 -15.36 -7.02 11.56
C LEU A 185 -14.77 -8.33 12.01
#